data_3f1c668d8ce9481579b43209226531c6
#
_entry.id   3f1c668d8ce9481579b43209226531c6
#
_cell.length_a   1.000
_cell.length_b   1.000
_cell.length_c   1.000
_cell.angle_alpha   90.00
_cell.angle_beta   90.00
_cell.angle_gamma   90.00
#
_symmetry.space_group_name_H-M   'P 1'
#
loop_
_entity.id
_entity.type
_entity.pdbx_description
1 polymer ?
#
loop_
_entity_poly.entity_id
_entity_poly.type
_entity_poly.pdbx_seq_one_letter_code
_entity_poly.pdbx_strand_id
1 'polypeptide(L)'
;EALVDAGLDVEFHEGSEEYLNSGEMLADVQLFNHLWVFQGGTPSVLLSNVDGDGLTDNDKFRAVHDYFGHAVNGSSFGPSGEENAWDSHTRTLSPLATLALTTELRGQNSWVNYSGMNDELNDLRKIAARLRTKSEKLSKEFVGPSQVGKTEEAEALYLKAEELGKEIRSEWVYADAKAVVL
;
A
#
# COMPACT_ATOMS: atom_id res chain seq x y z
N GLU A 1 -6.54 -14.39 -13.35
CA GLU A 1 -6.21 -14.64 -14.78
C GLU A 1 -5.31 -13.53 -15.34
N ALA A 2 -5.74 -12.24 -15.41
CA ALA A 2 -4.95 -11.17 -16.03
C ALA A 2 -3.50 -11.02 -15.50
N LEU A 3 -3.27 -11.23 -14.21
CA LEU A 3 -1.93 -11.17 -13.62
C LEU A 3 -1.10 -12.40 -13.97
N VAL A 4 -1.73 -13.58 -13.99
CA VAL A 4 -1.10 -14.83 -14.41
C VAL A 4 -0.76 -14.77 -15.91
N ASP A 5 -1.65 -14.22 -16.72
CA ASP A 5 -1.41 -14.02 -18.16
C ASP A 5 -0.27 -13.03 -18.42
N ALA A 6 -0.08 -12.06 -17.51
CA ALA A 6 1.09 -11.19 -17.50
C ALA A 6 2.38 -11.88 -17.03
N GLY A 7 2.29 -13.16 -16.60
CA GLY A 7 3.41 -13.94 -16.10
C GLY A 7 3.90 -13.48 -14.73
N LEU A 8 3.08 -12.75 -13.97
CA LEU A 8 3.41 -12.27 -12.63
C LEU A 8 3.23 -13.39 -11.61
N ASP A 9 4.22 -13.59 -10.77
CA ASP A 9 4.13 -14.44 -9.59
C ASP A 9 3.53 -13.62 -8.44
N VAL A 10 2.36 -14.03 -7.96
CA VAL A 10 1.62 -13.30 -6.92
C VAL A 10 1.53 -14.16 -5.68
N GLU A 11 2.17 -13.71 -4.61
CA GLU A 11 2.10 -14.37 -3.31
C GLU A 11 1.23 -13.57 -2.34
N PHE A 12 0.30 -14.27 -1.68
CA PHE A 12 -0.60 -13.72 -0.67
C PHE A 12 -0.11 -14.11 0.71
N HIS A 13 -0.07 -13.16 1.63
CA HIS A 13 0.35 -13.46 3.01
C HIS A 13 -0.45 -12.68 4.05
N GLU A 14 -0.60 -13.30 5.22
CA GLU A 14 -1.19 -12.69 6.40
C GLU A 14 -0.12 -11.98 7.23
N GLY A 15 -0.49 -10.97 7.98
CA GLY A 15 0.40 -10.30 8.92
C GLY A 15 0.59 -8.81 8.67
N SER A 16 1.76 -8.37 8.23
CA SER A 16 2.06 -6.97 7.89
C SER A 16 2.19 -6.79 6.39
N GLU A 17 2.06 -5.55 5.92
CA GLU A 17 2.41 -5.23 4.53
C GLU A 17 3.91 -5.43 4.32
N GLU A 18 4.28 -6.14 3.24
CA GLU A 18 5.67 -6.47 2.94
C GLU A 18 6.45 -5.27 2.42
N TYR A 19 5.81 -4.43 1.60
CA TYR A 19 6.49 -3.27 1.03
C TYR A 19 6.41 -2.06 1.95
N LEU A 20 7.55 -1.47 2.25
CA LEU A 20 7.65 -0.23 3.00
C LEU A 20 7.17 0.98 2.18
N ASN A 21 7.26 0.88 0.87
CA ASN A 21 6.86 1.92 -0.07
C ASN A 21 6.64 1.35 -1.48
N SER A 22 6.00 2.12 -2.34
CA SER A 22 5.72 1.72 -3.72
C SER A 22 6.98 1.48 -4.57
N GLY A 23 8.11 2.08 -4.21
CA GLY A 23 9.37 1.86 -4.93
C GLY A 23 9.92 0.44 -4.74
N GLU A 24 9.75 -0.13 -3.55
CA GLU A 24 10.11 -1.53 -3.27
C GLU A 24 9.22 -2.49 -4.05
N MET A 25 7.91 -2.25 -4.05
CA MET A 25 6.98 -3.04 -4.86
C MET A 25 7.31 -2.96 -6.36
N LEU A 26 7.58 -1.75 -6.86
CA LEU A 26 7.96 -1.56 -8.26
C LEU A 26 9.24 -2.32 -8.61
N ALA A 27 10.24 -2.30 -7.72
CA ALA A 27 11.49 -3.02 -7.91
C ALA A 27 11.26 -4.54 -7.92
N ASP A 28 10.43 -5.06 -7.05
CA ASP A 28 10.10 -6.48 -6.98
C ASP A 28 9.40 -6.94 -8.27
N VAL A 29 8.40 -6.21 -8.72
CA VAL A 29 7.71 -6.48 -9.98
C VAL A 29 8.66 -6.40 -11.17
N GLN A 30 9.52 -5.39 -11.26
CA GLN A 30 10.40 -5.18 -12.41
C GLN A 30 11.59 -6.15 -12.47
N LEU A 31 12.16 -6.50 -11.32
CA LEU A 31 13.39 -7.30 -11.27
C LEU A 31 13.10 -8.79 -11.14
N PHE A 32 12.02 -9.15 -10.45
CA PHE A 32 11.72 -10.54 -10.12
C PHE A 32 10.39 -11.03 -10.72
N ASN A 33 9.62 -10.14 -11.34
CA ASN A 33 8.28 -10.44 -11.86
C ASN A 33 7.36 -11.01 -10.78
N HIS A 34 7.49 -10.50 -9.56
CA HIS A 34 6.85 -10.97 -8.35
C HIS A 34 6.09 -9.84 -7.65
N LEU A 35 5.00 -10.19 -6.96
CA LEU A 35 4.19 -9.25 -6.19
C LEU A 35 3.69 -9.90 -4.89
N TRP A 36 4.08 -9.33 -3.75
CA TRP A 36 3.46 -9.63 -2.46
C TRP A 36 2.13 -8.89 -2.32
N VAL A 37 1.10 -9.61 -1.87
CA VAL A 37 -0.23 -9.04 -1.60
C VAL A 37 -0.63 -9.35 -0.16
N PHE A 38 -0.89 -8.31 0.61
CA PHE A 38 -1.35 -8.46 1.98
C PHE A 38 -2.78 -9.00 2.04
N GLN A 39 -2.96 -10.12 2.76
CA GLN A 39 -4.26 -10.66 3.13
C GLN A 39 -4.70 -10.10 4.48
N GLY A 40 -5.80 -9.38 4.49
CA GLY A 40 -6.31 -8.82 5.74
C GLY A 40 -7.02 -7.49 5.56
N GLY A 41 -7.19 -6.78 6.68
CA GLY A 41 -7.93 -5.53 6.74
C GLY A 41 -9.33 -5.71 7.30
N THR A 42 -10.13 -4.64 7.27
CA THR A 42 -11.51 -4.69 7.76
C THR A 42 -12.37 -5.52 6.81
N PRO A 43 -13.04 -6.58 7.29
CA PRO A 43 -13.91 -7.40 6.44
C PRO A 43 -15.01 -6.55 5.79
N SER A 44 -15.20 -6.71 4.50
CA SER A 44 -16.30 -6.09 3.76
C SER A 44 -17.28 -7.16 3.33
N VAL A 45 -18.56 -6.99 3.65
CA VAL A 45 -19.62 -7.92 3.24
C VAL A 45 -19.67 -8.08 1.71
N LEU A 46 -19.35 -7.01 0.98
CA LEU A 46 -19.39 -7.00 -0.48
C LEU A 46 -18.19 -7.71 -1.13
N LEU A 47 -17.06 -7.78 -0.43
CA LEU A 47 -15.80 -8.30 -0.96
C LEU A 47 -15.28 -9.50 -0.16
N SER A 48 -16.11 -10.12 0.67
CA SER A 48 -15.76 -11.26 1.53
C SER A 48 -16.07 -12.62 0.92
N ASN A 49 -16.58 -12.66 -0.31
CA ASN A 49 -16.81 -13.94 -0.98
C ASN A 49 -15.47 -14.64 -1.20
N VAL A 50 -15.43 -15.94 -0.91
CA VAL A 50 -14.24 -16.77 -1.03
C VAL A 50 -14.49 -17.83 -2.09
N ASP A 51 -13.65 -17.84 -3.11
CA ASP A 51 -13.66 -18.87 -4.15
C ASP A 51 -12.92 -20.15 -3.72
N GLY A 52 -12.89 -21.14 -4.61
CA GLY A 52 -12.23 -22.41 -4.37
C GLY A 52 -10.70 -22.34 -4.19
N ASP A 53 -10.09 -21.17 -4.44
CA ASP A 53 -8.66 -20.87 -4.22
C ASP A 53 -8.36 -20.36 -2.78
N GLY A 54 -9.40 -20.15 -1.97
CA GLY A 54 -9.24 -19.65 -0.60
C GLY A 54 -9.04 -18.13 -0.49
N LEU A 55 -9.06 -17.41 -1.61
CA LEU A 55 -8.89 -15.95 -1.65
C LEU A 55 -10.25 -15.25 -1.64
N THR A 56 -10.33 -14.15 -0.90
CA THR A 56 -11.50 -13.27 -0.95
C THR A 56 -11.50 -12.41 -2.22
N ASP A 57 -12.67 -11.89 -2.59
CA ASP A 57 -12.77 -10.90 -3.67
C ASP A 57 -11.91 -9.65 -3.34
N ASN A 58 -11.75 -9.32 -2.05
CA ASN A 58 -10.89 -8.23 -1.62
C ASN A 58 -9.40 -8.50 -1.87
N ASP A 59 -8.94 -9.73 -1.62
CA ASP A 59 -7.54 -10.12 -1.89
C ASP A 59 -7.25 -10.03 -3.39
N LYS A 60 -8.16 -10.53 -4.22
CA LYS A 60 -8.06 -10.45 -5.68
C LYS A 60 -8.10 -9.01 -6.18
N PHE A 61 -8.97 -8.18 -5.60
CA PHE A 61 -9.06 -6.77 -5.92
C PHE A 61 -7.74 -6.04 -5.60
N ARG A 62 -7.14 -6.30 -4.41
CA ARG A 62 -5.84 -5.74 -4.04
C ARG A 62 -4.75 -6.11 -5.03
N ALA A 63 -4.60 -7.39 -5.35
CA ALA A 63 -3.58 -7.84 -6.30
C ALA A 63 -3.68 -7.10 -7.64
N VAL A 64 -4.90 -6.94 -8.16
CA VAL A 64 -5.16 -6.21 -9.41
C VAL A 64 -4.87 -4.72 -9.26
N HIS A 65 -5.25 -4.12 -8.13
CA HIS A 65 -5.02 -2.71 -7.84
C HIS A 65 -3.53 -2.40 -7.68
N ASP A 66 -2.81 -3.20 -6.90
CA ASP A 66 -1.39 -2.99 -6.64
C ASP A 66 -0.57 -3.08 -7.93
N TYR A 67 -0.91 -4.03 -8.79
CA TYR A 67 -0.23 -4.17 -10.07
C TYR A 67 -0.61 -3.07 -11.07
N PHE A 68 -1.89 -2.94 -11.44
CA PHE A 68 -2.32 -2.00 -12.49
C PHE A 68 -2.40 -0.56 -12.02
N GLY A 69 -2.70 -0.32 -10.75
CA GLY A 69 -2.79 1.01 -10.18
C GLY A 69 -1.43 1.59 -9.81
N HIS A 70 -0.58 0.80 -9.19
CA HIS A 70 0.70 1.28 -8.66
C HIS A 70 1.90 0.81 -9.46
N ALA A 71 2.11 -0.51 -9.60
CA ALA A 71 3.35 -1.04 -10.17
C ALA A 71 3.54 -0.65 -11.65
N VAL A 72 2.52 -0.80 -12.48
CA VAL A 72 2.59 -0.49 -13.92
C VAL A 72 2.84 1.00 -14.18
N ASN A 73 2.33 1.87 -13.32
CA ASN A 73 2.36 3.32 -13.52
C ASN A 73 3.37 4.04 -12.61
N GLY A 74 4.04 3.33 -11.71
CA GLY A 74 4.96 3.92 -10.75
C GLY A 74 4.26 4.88 -9.75
N SER A 75 2.97 4.66 -9.49
CA SER A 75 2.18 5.48 -8.57
C SER A 75 2.55 5.18 -7.12
N SER A 76 2.69 6.22 -6.29
CA SER A 76 2.99 6.05 -4.86
C SER A 76 1.75 5.65 -4.05
N PHE A 77 1.96 5.14 -2.83
CA PHE A 77 0.88 4.79 -1.89
C PHE A 77 0.28 5.99 -1.12
N GLY A 78 0.70 7.21 -1.44
CA GLY A 78 0.14 8.41 -0.82
C GLY A 78 -1.10 8.93 -1.55
N PRO A 79 -1.80 9.95 -0.99
CA PRO A 79 -3.08 10.45 -1.52
C PRO A 79 -3.08 10.77 -3.02
N SER A 80 -2.02 11.41 -3.51
CA SER A 80 -1.88 11.72 -4.94
C SER A 80 -1.57 10.49 -5.79
N GLY A 81 -0.86 9.52 -5.22
CA GLY A 81 -0.56 8.26 -5.89
C GLY A 81 -1.80 7.39 -6.04
N GLU A 82 -2.66 7.34 -5.02
CA GLU A 82 -3.96 6.66 -5.06
C GLU A 82 -4.89 7.29 -6.12
N GLU A 83 -4.88 8.61 -6.27
CA GLU A 83 -5.64 9.29 -7.31
C GLU A 83 -5.11 8.92 -8.72
N ASN A 84 -3.79 8.86 -8.89
CA ASN A 84 -3.18 8.42 -10.13
C ASN A 84 -3.46 6.93 -10.41
N ALA A 85 -3.42 6.09 -9.37
CA ALA A 85 -3.75 4.68 -9.47
C ALA A 85 -5.21 4.48 -9.90
N TRP A 86 -6.14 5.25 -9.34
CA TRP A 86 -7.53 5.26 -9.78
C TRP A 86 -7.68 5.66 -11.24
N ASP A 87 -7.11 6.78 -11.68
CA ASP A 87 -7.18 7.26 -13.06
C ASP A 87 -6.65 6.21 -14.05
N SER A 88 -5.54 5.60 -13.71
CA SER A 88 -4.90 4.57 -14.52
C SER A 88 -5.73 3.30 -14.62
N HIS A 89 -6.19 2.79 -13.49
CA HIS A 89 -6.95 1.55 -13.41
C HIS A 89 -8.32 1.67 -14.09
N THR A 90 -9.00 2.83 -13.97
CA THR A 90 -10.32 3.05 -14.61
C THR A 90 -10.28 2.92 -16.12
N ARG A 91 -9.14 3.17 -16.76
CA ARG A 91 -9.00 3.07 -18.22
C ARG A 91 -9.13 1.65 -18.75
N THR A 92 -8.98 0.66 -17.90
CA THR A 92 -9.06 -0.77 -18.25
C THR A 92 -10.42 -1.39 -17.96
N LEU A 93 -11.33 -0.63 -17.33
CA LEU A 93 -12.56 -1.14 -16.77
C LEU A 93 -13.81 -0.74 -17.58
N SER A 94 -14.87 -1.54 -17.46
CA SER A 94 -16.19 -1.17 -17.93
C SER A 94 -16.76 0.02 -17.13
N PRO A 95 -17.73 0.78 -17.64
CA PRO A 95 -18.34 1.90 -16.90
C PRO A 95 -18.88 1.49 -15.52
N LEU A 96 -19.49 0.32 -15.40
CA LEU A 96 -20.02 -0.18 -14.12
C LEU A 96 -18.89 -0.52 -13.13
N ALA A 97 -17.84 -1.20 -13.60
CA ALA A 97 -16.68 -1.50 -12.79
C ALA A 97 -15.93 -0.22 -12.37
N THR A 98 -15.88 0.79 -13.23
CA THR A 98 -15.33 2.12 -12.89
C THR A 98 -16.07 2.78 -11.73
N LEU A 99 -17.39 2.67 -11.66
CA LEU A 99 -18.18 3.20 -10.54
C LEU A 99 -17.82 2.50 -9.22
N ALA A 100 -17.73 1.18 -9.23
CA ALA A 100 -17.33 0.39 -8.08
C ALA A 100 -15.90 0.76 -7.62
N LEU A 101 -14.95 0.82 -8.57
CA LEU A 101 -13.58 1.21 -8.29
C LEU A 101 -13.49 2.64 -7.75
N THR A 102 -14.29 3.57 -8.26
CA THR A 102 -14.30 4.96 -7.79
C THR A 102 -14.69 5.04 -6.32
N THR A 103 -15.66 4.25 -5.89
CA THR A 103 -16.04 4.18 -4.47
C THR A 103 -14.93 3.55 -3.63
N GLU A 104 -14.39 2.45 -4.11
CA GLU A 104 -13.42 1.63 -3.37
C GLU A 104 -12.05 2.33 -3.23
N LEU A 105 -11.56 2.99 -4.25
CA LEU A 105 -10.28 3.70 -4.22
C LEU A 105 -10.44 5.16 -3.87
N ARG A 106 -11.08 5.93 -4.73
CA ARG A 106 -11.15 7.39 -4.59
C ARG A 106 -11.99 7.83 -3.42
N GLY A 107 -13.12 7.17 -3.17
CA GLY A 107 -13.96 7.41 -2.01
C GLY A 107 -13.23 7.10 -0.72
N GLN A 108 -12.56 5.95 -0.64
CA GLN A 108 -11.79 5.56 0.53
C GLN A 108 -10.56 6.44 0.73
N ASN A 109 -9.80 6.75 -0.32
CA ASN A 109 -8.69 7.69 -0.27
C ASN A 109 -9.12 9.06 0.29
N SER A 110 -10.26 9.58 -0.19
CA SER A 110 -10.82 10.85 0.28
C SER A 110 -11.23 10.77 1.74
N TRP A 111 -11.89 9.70 2.16
CA TRP A 111 -12.26 9.47 3.55
C TRP A 111 -11.04 9.42 4.46
N VAL A 112 -10.09 8.56 4.14
CA VAL A 112 -8.89 8.32 4.96
C VAL A 112 -8.05 9.59 5.13
N ASN A 113 -7.90 10.38 4.07
CA ASN A 113 -6.96 11.50 4.07
C ASN A 113 -7.59 12.87 4.35
N TYR A 114 -8.92 13.02 4.22
CA TYR A 114 -9.56 14.34 4.27
C TYR A 114 -10.82 14.41 5.15
N SER A 115 -11.25 13.30 5.78
CA SER A 115 -12.41 13.31 6.68
C SER A 115 -12.12 13.90 8.06
N GLY A 116 -10.86 14.07 8.44
CA GLY A 116 -10.43 14.45 9.78
C GLY A 116 -10.35 13.29 10.78
N MET A 117 -10.90 12.13 10.46
CA MET A 117 -10.92 10.98 11.38
C MET A 117 -9.53 10.42 11.71
N ASN A 118 -8.58 10.62 10.81
CA ASN A 118 -7.21 10.13 10.96
C ASN A 118 -6.17 11.27 11.01
N ASP A 119 -6.54 12.50 11.36
CA ASP A 119 -5.64 13.65 11.29
C ASP A 119 -4.39 13.46 12.17
N GLU A 120 -4.57 13.00 13.40
CA GLU A 120 -3.45 12.72 14.31
C GLU A 120 -2.55 11.60 13.78
N LEU A 121 -3.14 10.53 13.26
CA LEU A 121 -2.42 9.41 12.66
C LEU A 121 -1.70 9.81 11.37
N ASN A 122 -2.28 10.71 10.59
CA ASN A 122 -1.62 11.30 9.41
C ASN A 122 -0.38 12.12 9.79
N ASP A 123 -0.39 12.81 10.91
CA ASP A 123 0.78 13.51 11.40
C ASP A 123 1.87 12.55 11.88
N LEU A 124 1.50 11.45 12.54
CA LEU A 124 2.44 10.38 12.89
C LEU A 124 3.03 9.72 11.63
N ARG A 125 2.23 9.49 10.58
CA ARG A 125 2.74 8.99 9.28
C ARG A 125 3.79 9.91 8.68
N LYS A 126 3.59 11.22 8.72
CA LYS A 126 4.59 12.22 8.25
C LYS A 126 5.88 12.13 9.05
N ILE A 127 5.77 11.91 10.38
CA ILE A 127 6.94 11.73 11.25
C ILE A 127 7.67 10.44 10.88
N ALA A 128 6.97 9.31 10.77
CA ALA A 128 7.55 8.03 10.38
C ALA A 128 8.28 8.12 9.02
N ALA A 129 7.65 8.75 8.02
CA ALA A 129 8.26 8.96 6.70
C ALA A 129 9.56 9.78 6.78
N ARG A 130 9.58 10.85 7.59
CA ARG A 130 10.80 11.67 7.79
C ARG A 130 11.91 10.87 8.48
N LEU A 131 11.59 10.01 9.45
CA LEU A 131 12.56 9.15 10.13
C LEU A 131 13.17 8.14 9.15
N ARG A 132 12.36 7.51 8.29
CA ARG A 132 12.83 6.60 7.24
C ARG A 132 13.76 7.31 6.27
N THR A 133 13.35 8.44 5.73
CA THR A 133 14.19 9.23 4.81
C THR A 133 15.53 9.63 5.46
N LYS A 134 15.52 10.00 6.74
CA LYS A 134 16.76 10.32 7.46
C LYS A 134 17.63 9.08 7.64
N SER A 135 17.04 7.95 8.00
CA SER A 135 17.74 6.65 8.12
C SER A 135 18.41 6.27 6.79
N GLU A 136 17.67 6.29 5.69
CA GLU A 136 18.18 5.98 4.35
C GLU A 136 19.33 6.90 3.93
N LYS A 137 19.19 8.20 4.22
CA LYS A 137 20.26 9.16 3.93
C LYS A 137 21.53 8.83 4.70
N LEU A 138 21.43 8.56 6.00
CA LEU A 138 22.58 8.16 6.84
C LEU A 138 23.21 6.85 6.37
N SER A 139 22.40 5.88 5.95
CA SER A 139 22.89 4.61 5.41
C SER A 139 23.65 4.78 4.08
N LYS A 140 23.22 5.71 3.22
CA LYS A 140 23.87 6.00 1.93
C LYS A 140 25.14 6.84 2.07
N GLU A 141 25.27 7.65 3.12
CA GLU A 141 26.48 8.43 3.43
C GLU A 141 27.61 7.59 3.99
N PHE A 142 27.43 6.26 4.11
CA PHE A 142 28.40 5.34 4.68
C PHE A 142 29.62 5.15 3.74
N VAL A 143 30.75 5.74 4.12
CA VAL A 143 32.06 5.49 3.51
C VAL A 143 33.15 5.42 4.59
N GLY A 144 33.47 4.18 5.08
CA GLY A 144 34.66 3.92 5.89
C GLY A 144 34.42 3.61 7.38
N PRO A 145 35.51 3.18 8.09
CA PRO A 145 35.41 2.58 9.43
C PRO A 145 35.06 3.55 10.57
N SER A 146 35.10 4.86 10.36
CA SER A 146 34.72 5.84 11.39
C SER A 146 33.21 6.10 11.50
N GLN A 147 32.38 5.25 10.90
CA GLN A 147 30.94 5.50 10.73
C GLN A 147 30.03 4.46 11.37
N VAL A 148 30.57 3.60 12.27
CA VAL A 148 29.78 2.62 13.03
C VAL A 148 28.61 3.31 13.76
N GLY A 149 28.86 4.45 14.40
CA GLY A 149 27.80 5.19 15.09
C GLY A 149 26.70 5.74 14.19
N LYS A 150 26.99 6.04 12.92
CA LYS A 150 25.97 6.49 11.96
C LYS A 150 25.08 5.33 11.48
N THR A 151 25.63 4.13 11.41
CA THR A 151 24.85 2.92 11.11
C THR A 151 23.89 2.59 12.24
N GLU A 152 24.34 2.68 13.50
CA GLU A 152 23.50 2.50 14.67
C GLU A 152 22.39 3.57 14.75
N GLU A 153 22.72 4.84 14.46
CA GLU A 153 21.71 5.90 14.37
C GLU A 153 20.69 5.65 13.26
N ALA A 154 21.13 5.20 12.09
CA ALA A 154 20.24 4.88 10.98
C ALA A 154 19.29 3.75 11.33
N GLU A 155 19.80 2.69 11.94
CA GLU A 155 19.01 1.54 12.40
C GLU A 155 18.00 1.95 13.49
N ALA A 156 18.42 2.75 14.47
CA ALA A 156 17.52 3.25 15.50
C ALA A 156 16.38 4.11 14.95
N LEU A 157 16.64 4.94 13.94
CA LEU A 157 15.61 5.73 13.26
C LEU A 157 14.66 4.86 12.47
N TYR A 158 15.16 3.82 11.80
CA TYR A 158 14.35 2.85 11.09
C TYR A 158 13.41 2.12 12.03
N LEU A 159 13.92 1.55 13.12
CA LEU A 159 13.12 0.84 14.12
C LEU A 159 12.04 1.73 14.73
N LYS A 160 12.36 2.99 15.03
CA LYS A 160 11.37 3.95 15.53
C LYS A 160 10.27 4.25 14.49
N ALA A 161 10.62 4.32 13.21
CA ALA A 161 9.64 4.50 12.16
C ALA A 161 8.71 3.28 12.02
N GLU A 162 9.26 2.07 12.21
CA GLU A 162 8.49 0.83 12.20
C GLU A 162 7.54 0.72 13.40
N GLU A 163 7.96 1.12 14.60
CA GLU A 163 7.07 1.18 15.78
C GLU A 163 5.90 2.12 15.53
N LEU A 164 6.17 3.33 15.04
CA LEU A 164 5.10 4.28 14.68
C LEU A 164 4.19 3.72 13.59
N GLY A 165 4.73 3.00 12.62
CA GLY A 165 3.94 2.35 11.59
C GLY A 165 2.99 1.28 12.13
N LYS A 166 3.42 0.52 13.15
CA LYS A 166 2.56 -0.46 13.84
C LYS A 166 1.45 0.21 14.65
N GLU A 167 1.78 1.25 15.39
CA GLU A 167 0.81 2.05 16.15
C GLU A 167 -0.26 2.64 15.21
N ILE A 168 0.15 3.30 14.14
CA ILE A 168 -0.74 3.87 13.14
C ILE A 168 -1.70 2.81 12.58
N ARG A 169 -1.18 1.64 12.19
CA ARG A 169 -2.01 0.57 11.62
C ARG A 169 -3.04 0.04 12.61
N SER A 170 -2.71 -0.06 13.90
CA SER A 170 -3.63 -0.57 14.92
C SER A 170 -4.78 0.38 15.22
N GLU A 171 -4.60 1.68 15.00
CA GLU A 171 -5.59 2.72 15.33
C GLU A 171 -6.28 3.32 14.09
N TRP A 172 -5.86 2.91 12.89
CA TRP A 172 -6.36 3.48 11.65
C TRP A 172 -7.84 3.19 11.44
N VAL A 173 -8.61 4.25 11.24
CA VAL A 173 -10.06 4.14 10.98
C VAL A 173 -10.30 4.14 9.48
N TYR A 174 -10.86 3.05 9.00
CA TYR A 174 -11.36 2.93 7.63
C TYR A 174 -12.86 3.24 7.56
N ALA A 175 -13.34 3.64 6.41
CA ALA A 175 -14.78 3.77 6.20
C ALA A 175 -15.46 2.41 6.34
N ASP A 176 -16.46 2.32 7.21
CA ASP A 176 -17.23 1.08 7.42
C ASP A 176 -18.02 0.65 6.17
N ALA A 177 -18.35 1.59 5.34
CA ALA A 177 -19.14 1.36 4.13
C ALA A 177 -18.26 1.58 2.90
N LYS A 178 -17.77 0.50 2.35
CA LYS A 178 -17.40 0.43 0.94
C LYS A 178 -18.70 0.38 0.13
N ALA A 179 -19.56 1.36 0.35
CA ALA A 179 -20.87 1.42 -0.29
C ALA A 179 -20.72 2.09 -1.63
N VAL A 180 -21.08 1.36 -2.67
CA VAL A 180 -21.38 1.97 -3.97
C VAL A 180 -22.65 2.77 -3.79
N VAL A 181 -22.56 4.07 -3.72
CA VAL A 181 -23.68 4.96 -3.86
C VAL A 181 -23.90 5.14 -5.37
N LEU A 182 -24.84 4.43 -5.89
CA LEU A 182 -25.35 4.62 -7.25
C LEU A 182 -26.40 5.70 -7.25
#